data_ed2ed199e0a5fcaeb9718222836c1636
#
_entry.id   ed2ed199e0a5fcaeb9718222836c1636
#
_cell.length_a   1.000
_cell.length_b   1.000
_cell.length_c   1.000
_cell.angle_alpha   90.00
_cell.angle_beta   90.00
_cell.angle_gamma   90.00
#
_symmetry.space_group_name_H-M   'P 1'
#
loop_
_entity.id
_entity.type
_entity.pdbx_description
1 polymer ?
#
loop_
_entity_poly.entity_id
_entity_poly.type
_entity_poly.pdbx_seq_one_letter_code
_entity_poly.pdbx_strand_id
1 'polypeptide(L)'
;MKCTIQHDIPGRLRVHLCCGRMSLRQADVLEYYLRSLEGVQSVKVYDRTQDAVVRYTGEKKAMLHALADFSFGKAEAMELVPEHTSRALNREFEDKLVTTVIRRGLSRLFLPVPVTSAIAVLRSFKYIKEALRALFHGQLTVAVLDGTAVAVSVIRGDYDTAGSVMFMLRLGEILEEWTHKKSVADLASAMSLHVDNVWMQVDGTEVLTKITDVRPGDRIVVRTGSLIPLDGTVAEGEAMVNQASLTGESMPVAKRPGSPVYAGTVAEEGECVITVEKVSGSGRYDRVVRMIEESEKLKSTAEDKAARMADKLVPYTLGGTALTYLLTRNVTKMLAVLMVDFSCALKLAIP
;
A
#
# COMPACT_ATOMS: atom_id res chain seq x y z
N MET A 1 -24.86 13.63 11.90
CA MET A 1 -24.68 12.32 12.58
C MET A 1 -24.59 12.50 14.09
N LYS A 2 -25.09 11.57 14.95
CA LYS A 2 -24.94 11.68 16.41
C LYS A 2 -23.53 11.26 16.83
N CYS A 3 -22.86 12.10 17.64
CA CYS A 3 -21.54 11.81 18.17
C CYS A 3 -21.42 12.30 19.64
N THR A 4 -20.55 11.67 20.40
CA THR A 4 -20.20 12.06 21.77
C THR A 4 -18.72 12.43 21.85
N ILE A 5 -18.42 13.56 22.51
CA ILE A 5 -17.04 14.00 22.70
C ILE A 5 -16.42 13.15 23.81
N GLN A 6 -15.37 12.43 23.49
CA GLN A 6 -14.62 11.62 24.46
C GLN A 6 -13.42 12.38 25.05
N HIS A 7 -12.78 13.19 24.22
CA HIS A 7 -11.61 13.95 24.66
C HIS A 7 -11.51 15.23 23.86
N ASP A 8 -11.24 16.34 24.56
CA ASP A 8 -11.20 17.67 24.01
C ASP A 8 -9.98 18.42 24.56
N ILE A 9 -9.04 18.74 23.67
CA ILE A 9 -7.88 19.58 23.94
C ILE A 9 -7.81 20.64 22.83
N PRO A 10 -7.37 21.84 23.10
CA PRO A 10 -7.17 22.85 22.05
C PRO A 10 -6.39 22.28 20.86
N GLY A 11 -6.98 22.35 19.67
CA GLY A 11 -6.41 21.82 18.43
C GLY A 11 -6.54 20.30 18.23
N ARG A 12 -7.15 19.56 19.18
CA ARG A 12 -7.39 18.12 19.01
C ARG A 12 -8.69 17.68 19.64
N LEU A 13 -9.55 17.08 18.85
CA LEU A 13 -10.85 16.55 19.26
C LEU A 13 -10.92 15.04 19.02
N ARG A 14 -11.37 14.27 20.03
CA ARG A 14 -11.75 12.86 19.86
C ARG A 14 -13.24 12.71 20.09
N VAL A 15 -13.92 12.21 19.10
CA VAL A 15 -15.37 11.95 19.12
C VAL A 15 -15.66 10.48 18.91
N HIS A 16 -16.63 9.99 19.64
CA HIS A 16 -17.22 8.67 19.43
C HIS A 16 -18.49 8.82 18.59
N LEU A 17 -18.60 8.06 17.54
CA LEU A 17 -19.68 8.11 16.57
C LEU A 17 -20.75 7.11 16.99
N CYS A 18 -21.96 7.60 17.28
CA CYS A 18 -23.09 6.77 17.65
C CYS A 18 -23.74 6.14 16.39
N CYS A 19 -22.93 5.44 15.60
CA CYS A 19 -23.39 4.64 14.46
C CYS A 19 -23.14 3.17 14.82
N GLY A 20 -23.96 2.24 14.36
CA GLY A 20 -23.70 0.81 14.53
C GLY A 20 -22.32 0.38 14.01
N ARG A 21 -22.10 -0.88 13.68
CA ARG A 21 -20.81 -1.32 13.10
C ARG A 21 -20.46 -0.45 11.89
N MET A 22 -19.29 0.20 11.95
CA MET A 22 -18.77 0.99 10.86
C MET A 22 -18.00 0.08 9.89
N SER A 23 -18.32 0.13 8.60
CA SER A 23 -17.54 -0.55 7.56
C SER A 23 -16.23 0.21 7.28
N LEU A 24 -15.24 -0.47 6.70
CA LEU A 24 -13.97 0.15 6.30
C LEU A 24 -14.22 1.34 5.37
N ARG A 25 -15.09 1.17 4.37
CA ARG A 25 -15.45 2.23 3.43
C ARG A 25 -16.12 3.42 4.13
N GLN A 26 -17.00 3.18 5.10
CA GLN A 26 -17.61 4.26 5.88
C GLN A 26 -16.56 5.03 6.71
N ALA A 27 -15.58 4.32 7.28
CA ALA A 27 -14.49 4.97 8.01
C ALA A 27 -13.63 5.83 7.08
N ASP A 28 -13.38 5.36 5.85
CA ASP A 28 -12.64 6.12 4.85
C ASP A 28 -13.45 7.35 4.38
N VAL A 29 -14.73 7.19 4.06
CA VAL A 29 -15.62 8.30 3.68
C VAL A 29 -15.61 9.41 4.74
N LEU A 30 -15.74 9.04 6.01
CA LEU A 30 -15.69 10.00 7.10
C LEU A 30 -14.30 10.65 7.24
N GLU A 31 -13.22 9.87 7.10
CA GLU A 31 -11.85 10.40 7.20
C GLU A 31 -11.56 11.40 6.08
N TYR A 32 -11.90 11.06 4.84
CA TYR A 32 -11.72 11.95 3.69
C TYR A 32 -12.59 13.20 3.80
N TYR A 33 -13.86 13.06 4.18
CA TYR A 33 -14.75 14.19 4.41
C TYR A 33 -14.20 15.16 5.47
N LEU A 34 -13.78 14.64 6.62
CA LEU A 34 -13.22 15.48 7.67
C LEU A 34 -11.89 16.13 7.26
N ARG A 35 -11.10 15.45 6.43
CA ARG A 35 -9.83 15.97 5.92
C ARG A 35 -10.03 17.08 4.87
N SER A 36 -11.15 17.09 4.14
CA SER A 36 -11.49 18.13 3.18
C SER A 36 -11.99 19.44 3.82
N LEU A 37 -12.25 19.44 5.14
CA LEU A 37 -12.69 20.64 5.84
C LEU A 37 -11.54 21.63 6.06
N GLU A 38 -11.84 22.91 5.90
CA GLU A 38 -10.88 23.98 6.12
C GLU A 38 -10.36 23.99 7.57
N GLY A 39 -9.05 24.17 7.75
CA GLY A 39 -8.41 24.20 9.06
C GLY A 39 -8.12 22.82 9.66
N VAL A 40 -8.42 21.72 9.00
CA VAL A 40 -8.08 20.37 9.45
C VAL A 40 -6.65 20.00 9.06
N GLN A 41 -5.83 19.66 10.06
CA GLN A 41 -4.43 19.25 9.85
C GLN A 41 -4.29 17.75 9.66
N SER A 42 -5.01 16.96 10.47
CA SER A 42 -4.97 15.51 10.36
C SER A 42 -6.24 14.89 10.94
N VAL A 43 -6.67 13.79 10.31
CA VAL A 43 -7.81 12.98 10.77
C VAL A 43 -7.38 11.53 10.84
N LYS A 44 -7.86 10.83 11.86
CA LYS A 44 -7.74 9.38 11.96
C LYS A 44 -9.05 8.80 12.49
N VAL A 45 -9.69 7.96 11.68
CA VAL A 45 -10.94 7.28 12.04
C VAL A 45 -10.65 5.82 12.36
N TYR A 46 -11.15 5.36 13.49
CA TYR A 46 -11.01 3.99 13.98
C TYR A 46 -12.34 3.24 13.80
N ASP A 47 -12.40 2.37 12.81
CA ASP A 47 -13.61 1.61 12.45
C ASP A 47 -14.09 0.67 13.56
N ARG A 48 -13.18 0.06 14.32
CA ARG A 48 -13.50 -0.89 15.41
C ARG A 48 -14.09 -0.21 16.65
N THR A 49 -13.51 0.94 17.04
CA THR A 49 -13.95 1.69 18.21
C THR A 49 -14.95 2.79 17.87
N GLN A 50 -15.18 3.03 16.58
CA GLN A 50 -16.07 4.08 16.07
C GLN A 50 -15.65 5.48 16.57
N ASP A 51 -14.35 5.69 16.75
CA ASP A 51 -13.82 6.97 17.18
C ASP A 51 -13.17 7.69 16.00
N ALA A 52 -13.36 9.01 15.96
CA ALA A 52 -12.60 9.89 15.08
C ALA A 52 -11.74 10.85 15.91
N VAL A 53 -10.47 10.91 15.57
CA VAL A 53 -9.52 11.87 16.15
C VAL A 53 -9.16 12.90 15.09
N VAL A 54 -9.49 14.15 15.35
CA VAL A 54 -9.25 15.26 14.44
C VAL A 54 -8.29 16.24 15.09
N ARG A 55 -7.23 16.62 14.38
CA ARG A 55 -6.38 17.77 14.70
C ARG A 55 -6.73 18.91 13.78
N TYR A 56 -6.99 20.07 14.36
CA TYR A 56 -7.48 21.23 13.60
C TYR A 56 -6.90 22.54 14.14
N THR A 57 -6.89 23.54 13.26
CA THR A 57 -6.62 24.94 13.58
C THR A 57 -7.90 25.73 13.31
N GLY A 58 -8.36 26.53 14.27
CA GLY A 58 -9.58 27.32 14.13
C GLY A 58 -10.66 26.98 15.16
N GLU A 59 -11.91 27.28 14.83
CA GLU A 59 -13.03 27.16 15.77
C GLU A 59 -13.55 25.72 15.87
N LYS A 60 -13.56 25.16 17.07
CA LYS A 60 -14.14 23.86 17.41
C LYS A 60 -15.62 23.72 16.97
N LYS A 61 -16.38 24.83 17.05
CA LYS A 61 -17.81 24.82 16.68
C LYS A 61 -18.03 24.43 15.22
N ALA A 62 -17.20 24.93 14.32
CA ALA A 62 -17.29 24.60 12.89
C ALA A 62 -17.09 23.09 12.66
N MET A 63 -16.13 22.46 13.34
CA MET A 63 -15.87 21.02 13.27
C MET A 63 -17.04 20.19 13.81
N LEU A 64 -17.65 20.60 14.92
CA LEU A 64 -18.81 19.93 15.50
C LEU A 64 -20.06 20.05 14.59
N HIS A 65 -20.26 21.18 13.94
CA HIS A 65 -21.32 21.36 12.96
C HIS A 65 -21.12 20.45 11.76
N ALA A 66 -19.91 20.40 11.19
CA ALA A 66 -19.58 19.51 10.08
C ALA A 66 -19.84 18.04 10.41
N LEU A 67 -19.48 17.58 11.64
CA LEU A 67 -19.77 16.24 12.12
C LEU A 67 -21.27 15.99 12.30
N ALA A 68 -22.02 16.98 12.79
CA ALA A 68 -23.47 16.86 12.97
C ALA A 68 -24.21 16.74 11.64
N ASP A 69 -23.79 17.51 10.64
CA ASP A 69 -24.38 17.54 9.30
C ASP A 69 -23.94 16.39 8.41
N PHE A 70 -22.88 15.68 8.80
CA PHE A 70 -22.37 14.52 8.05
C PHE A 70 -23.39 13.38 7.99
N SER A 71 -23.56 12.83 6.80
CA SER A 71 -24.36 11.62 6.54
C SER A 71 -23.68 10.74 5.49
N PHE A 72 -23.55 9.45 5.78
CA PHE A 72 -22.98 8.47 4.84
C PHE A 72 -23.76 8.33 3.54
N GLY A 73 -25.02 8.78 3.48
CA GLY A 73 -25.87 8.69 2.31
C GLY A 73 -25.78 9.88 1.35
N LYS A 74 -25.01 10.91 1.68
CA LYS A 74 -24.77 12.03 0.76
C LYS A 74 -23.76 11.60 -0.30
N ALA A 75 -24.14 11.67 -1.57
CA ALA A 75 -23.32 11.26 -2.71
C ALA A 75 -21.92 11.96 -2.72
N GLU A 76 -21.87 13.24 -2.37
CA GLU A 76 -20.63 14.02 -2.27
C GLU A 76 -19.57 13.42 -1.34
N ALA A 77 -19.99 12.79 -0.22
CA ALA A 77 -19.06 12.17 0.72
C ALA A 77 -18.50 10.84 0.20
N MET A 78 -19.23 10.13 -0.66
CA MET A 78 -18.76 8.88 -1.25
C MET A 78 -17.80 9.06 -2.43
N GLU A 79 -17.88 10.18 -3.14
CA GLU A 79 -17.03 10.50 -4.28
C GLU A 79 -15.61 10.94 -3.88
N LEU A 80 -15.42 11.33 -2.63
CA LEU A 80 -14.12 11.75 -2.09
C LEU A 80 -13.16 10.58 -1.81
N VAL A 81 -13.63 9.33 -1.86
CA VAL A 81 -12.84 8.16 -1.43
C VAL A 81 -12.32 7.36 -2.61
N PRO A 82 -10.99 7.22 -2.77
CA PRO A 82 -10.38 6.35 -3.76
C PRO A 82 -10.87 4.90 -3.64
N GLU A 83 -10.92 4.16 -4.76
CA GLU A 83 -11.33 2.74 -4.75
C GLU A 83 -10.42 1.86 -3.89
N HIS A 84 -9.13 2.18 -3.84
CA HIS A 84 -8.12 1.46 -3.05
C HIS A 84 -7.54 2.34 -1.96
N THR A 85 -7.84 2.02 -0.69
CA THR A 85 -7.33 2.77 0.46
C THR A 85 -6.23 1.99 1.18
N SER A 86 -5.24 2.70 1.74
CA SER A 86 -4.21 2.11 2.61
C SER A 86 -4.82 1.35 3.80
N ARG A 87 -6.05 1.71 4.23
CA ARG A 87 -6.78 1.04 5.29
C ARG A 87 -7.17 -0.39 4.92
N ALA A 88 -7.70 -0.59 3.70
CA ALA A 88 -8.06 -1.92 3.21
C ALA A 88 -6.85 -2.86 3.16
N LEU A 89 -5.71 -2.35 2.68
CA LEU A 89 -4.45 -3.08 2.61
C LEU A 89 -3.91 -3.47 3.99
N ASN A 90 -3.92 -2.52 4.95
CA ASN A 90 -3.49 -2.80 6.31
C ASN A 90 -4.41 -3.82 6.99
N ARG A 91 -5.71 -3.79 6.70
CA ARG A 91 -6.67 -4.74 7.25
C ARG A 91 -6.46 -6.15 6.71
N GLU A 92 -6.25 -6.28 5.40
CA GLU A 92 -5.91 -7.58 4.79
C GLU A 92 -4.65 -8.19 5.43
N PHE A 93 -3.65 -7.36 5.68
CA PHE A 93 -2.43 -7.78 6.36
C PHE A 93 -2.68 -8.21 7.80
N GLU A 94 -3.38 -7.36 8.60
CA GLU A 94 -3.74 -7.69 9.99
C GLU A 94 -4.51 -9.01 10.06
N ASP A 95 -5.49 -9.21 9.19
CA ASP A 95 -6.31 -10.43 9.16
C ASP A 95 -5.47 -11.67 8.78
N LYS A 96 -4.58 -11.56 7.80
CA LYS A 96 -3.64 -12.64 7.44
C LYS A 96 -2.70 -12.98 8.60
N LEU A 97 -2.14 -11.97 9.25
CA LEU A 97 -1.20 -12.14 10.36
C LEU A 97 -1.91 -12.74 11.57
N VAL A 98 -3.01 -12.14 12.01
CA VAL A 98 -3.80 -12.60 13.17
C VAL A 98 -4.31 -14.02 12.94
N THR A 99 -4.86 -14.31 11.77
CA THR A 99 -5.33 -15.66 11.41
C THR A 99 -4.19 -16.68 11.45
N THR A 100 -3.01 -16.33 10.97
CA THR A 100 -1.82 -17.21 10.96
C THR A 100 -1.36 -17.51 12.39
N VAL A 101 -1.31 -16.49 13.26
CA VAL A 101 -0.92 -16.64 14.67
C VAL A 101 -1.97 -17.43 15.46
N ILE A 102 -3.25 -17.06 15.33
CA ILE A 102 -4.34 -17.76 16.02
C ILE A 102 -4.40 -19.22 15.56
N ARG A 103 -4.32 -19.49 14.26
CA ARG A 103 -4.33 -20.87 13.74
C ARG A 103 -3.16 -21.71 14.30
N ARG A 104 -1.97 -21.09 14.46
CA ARG A 104 -0.81 -21.77 15.09
C ARG A 104 -1.08 -22.08 16.55
N GLY A 105 -1.58 -21.08 17.30
CA GLY A 105 -1.93 -21.26 18.73
C GLY A 105 -3.01 -22.31 18.94
N LEU A 106 -4.11 -22.22 18.22
CA LEU A 106 -5.22 -23.19 18.30
C LEU A 106 -4.80 -24.59 17.88
N SER A 107 -4.01 -24.70 16.79
CA SER A 107 -3.52 -26.01 16.35
C SER A 107 -2.63 -26.68 17.38
N ARG A 108 -1.82 -25.92 18.12
CA ARG A 108 -0.94 -26.44 19.16
C ARG A 108 -1.72 -26.80 20.43
N LEU A 109 -2.81 -26.09 20.74
CA LEU A 109 -3.57 -26.28 21.96
C LEU A 109 -4.67 -27.35 21.85
N PHE A 110 -5.32 -27.45 20.70
CA PHE A 110 -6.54 -28.28 20.54
C PHE A 110 -6.35 -29.50 19.64
N LEU A 111 -5.33 -29.54 18.79
CA LEU A 111 -5.15 -30.67 17.87
C LEU A 111 -4.24 -31.76 18.48
N PRO A 112 -4.64 -33.05 18.36
CA PRO A 112 -3.79 -34.17 18.76
C PRO A 112 -2.48 -34.19 17.98
N VAL A 113 -1.41 -34.68 18.61
CA VAL A 113 -0.06 -34.76 18.01
C VAL A 113 -0.04 -35.44 16.64
N PRO A 114 -0.76 -36.57 16.40
CA PRO A 114 -0.76 -37.17 15.07
C PRO A 114 -1.31 -36.27 13.95
N VAL A 115 -2.33 -35.46 14.28
CA VAL A 115 -2.95 -34.53 13.31
C VAL A 115 -2.02 -33.38 13.00
N THR A 116 -1.38 -32.81 14.03
CA THR A 116 -0.40 -31.73 13.84
C THR A 116 0.81 -32.19 13.06
N SER A 117 1.26 -33.42 13.28
CA SER A 117 2.34 -34.04 12.52
C SER A 117 1.98 -34.24 11.05
N ALA A 118 0.80 -34.76 10.77
CA ALA A 118 0.32 -34.91 9.39
C ALA A 118 0.22 -33.56 8.67
N ILE A 119 -0.30 -32.54 9.34
CA ILE A 119 -0.38 -31.17 8.79
C ILE A 119 1.03 -30.62 8.54
N ALA A 120 1.99 -30.86 9.44
CA ALA A 120 3.38 -30.40 9.27
C ALA A 120 4.02 -31.07 8.04
N VAL A 121 3.84 -32.37 7.87
CA VAL A 121 4.33 -33.11 6.69
C VAL A 121 3.70 -32.57 5.40
N LEU A 122 2.38 -32.37 5.37
CA LEU A 122 1.71 -31.84 4.16
C LEU A 122 2.20 -30.44 3.80
N ARG A 123 2.42 -29.57 4.80
CA ARG A 123 2.93 -28.22 4.56
C ARG A 123 4.39 -28.18 4.17
N SER A 124 5.20 -29.09 4.66
CA SER A 124 6.63 -29.18 4.33
C SER A 124 6.86 -29.42 2.84
N PHE A 125 5.89 -30.04 2.16
CA PHE A 125 6.00 -30.33 0.73
C PHE A 125 6.21 -29.09 -0.14
N LYS A 126 5.61 -27.96 0.22
CA LYS A 126 5.83 -26.67 -0.47
C LYS A 126 7.31 -26.29 -0.43
N TYR A 127 7.89 -26.22 0.75
CA TYR A 127 9.28 -25.76 0.97
C TYR A 127 10.32 -26.76 0.39
N ILE A 128 10.08 -28.05 0.55
CA ILE A 128 10.93 -29.10 -0.04
C ILE A 128 10.90 -29.04 -1.57
N LYS A 129 9.73 -28.85 -2.16
CA LYS A 129 9.59 -28.70 -3.62
C LYS A 129 10.32 -27.47 -4.14
N GLU A 130 10.25 -26.34 -3.44
CA GLU A 130 10.96 -25.10 -3.80
C GLU A 130 12.47 -25.28 -3.72
N ALA A 131 12.97 -25.91 -2.66
CA ALA A 131 14.38 -26.24 -2.49
C ALA A 131 14.89 -27.18 -3.59
N LEU A 132 14.16 -28.25 -3.89
CA LEU A 132 14.51 -29.17 -4.96
C LEU A 132 14.51 -28.48 -6.34
N ARG A 133 13.54 -27.61 -6.60
CA ARG A 133 13.50 -26.85 -7.85
C ARG A 133 14.74 -25.97 -7.99
N ALA A 134 15.14 -25.24 -6.93
CA ALA A 134 16.35 -24.45 -6.94
C ALA A 134 17.60 -25.29 -7.20
N LEU A 135 17.73 -26.44 -6.55
CA LEU A 135 18.84 -27.39 -6.75
C LEU A 135 18.89 -27.93 -8.18
N PHE A 136 17.74 -28.29 -8.76
CA PHE A 136 17.67 -28.78 -10.14
C PHE A 136 18.06 -27.72 -11.18
N HIS A 137 17.89 -26.42 -10.85
CA HIS A 137 18.36 -25.32 -11.69
C HIS A 137 19.82 -24.91 -11.39
N GLY A 138 20.52 -25.68 -10.54
CA GLY A 138 21.92 -25.39 -10.15
C GLY A 138 22.08 -24.13 -9.29
N GLN A 139 21.00 -23.66 -8.66
CA GLN A 139 21.02 -22.44 -7.86
C GLN A 139 21.00 -22.80 -6.37
N LEU A 140 22.05 -22.38 -5.65
CA LEU A 140 22.11 -22.48 -4.19
C LEU A 140 21.51 -21.21 -3.58
N THR A 141 20.18 -21.18 -3.48
CA THR A 141 19.42 -20.08 -2.92
C THR A 141 19.03 -20.35 -1.47
N VAL A 142 18.57 -19.31 -0.77
CA VAL A 142 18.04 -19.44 0.60
C VAL A 142 16.93 -20.48 0.70
N ALA A 143 16.10 -20.66 -0.34
CA ALA A 143 15.08 -21.71 -0.37
C ALA A 143 15.65 -23.11 -0.15
N VAL A 144 16.93 -23.36 -0.51
CA VAL A 144 17.62 -24.63 -0.25
C VAL A 144 17.90 -24.81 1.25
N LEU A 145 18.30 -23.74 1.97
CA LEU A 145 18.48 -23.78 3.42
C LEU A 145 17.16 -24.06 4.14
N ASP A 146 16.12 -23.31 3.80
CA ASP A 146 14.79 -23.45 4.37
C ASP A 146 14.21 -24.85 4.16
N GLY A 147 14.24 -25.32 2.92
CA GLY A 147 13.75 -26.64 2.58
C GLY A 147 14.57 -27.77 3.22
N THR A 148 15.89 -27.59 3.37
CA THR A 148 16.76 -28.56 4.06
C THR A 148 16.45 -28.60 5.55
N ALA A 149 16.28 -27.45 6.20
CA ALA A 149 15.92 -27.36 7.61
C ALA A 149 14.57 -28.05 7.90
N VAL A 150 13.57 -27.77 7.07
CA VAL A 150 12.25 -28.39 7.17
C VAL A 150 12.33 -29.89 6.89
N ALA A 151 13.03 -30.33 5.85
CA ALA A 151 13.16 -31.75 5.48
C ALA A 151 13.85 -32.56 6.58
N VAL A 152 14.98 -32.08 7.11
CA VAL A 152 15.72 -32.77 8.18
C VAL A 152 14.86 -32.85 9.45
N SER A 153 14.12 -31.79 9.81
CA SER A 153 13.23 -31.82 10.98
C SER A 153 12.11 -32.85 10.81
N VAL A 154 11.50 -32.92 9.61
CA VAL A 154 10.44 -33.90 9.30
C VAL A 154 10.97 -35.33 9.32
N ILE A 155 12.13 -35.60 8.71
CA ILE A 155 12.76 -36.95 8.69
C ILE A 155 13.08 -37.44 10.12
N ARG A 156 13.47 -36.53 11.01
CA ARG A 156 13.71 -36.85 12.41
C ARG A 156 12.44 -37.06 13.24
N GLY A 157 11.27 -36.78 12.69
CA GLY A 157 10.01 -36.80 13.44
C GLY A 157 9.84 -35.58 14.38
N ASP A 158 10.70 -34.57 14.26
CA ASP A 158 10.60 -33.31 15.02
C ASP A 158 9.65 -32.33 14.31
N TYR A 159 8.37 -32.67 14.35
CA TYR A 159 7.33 -31.90 13.66
C TYR A 159 7.05 -30.54 14.30
N ASP A 160 7.38 -30.37 15.60
CA ASP A 160 7.21 -29.07 16.28
C ASP A 160 8.25 -28.07 15.79
N THR A 161 9.51 -28.48 15.65
CA THR A 161 10.57 -27.67 15.04
C THR A 161 10.24 -27.37 13.59
N ALA A 162 9.88 -28.36 12.77
CA ALA A 162 9.47 -28.15 11.38
C ALA A 162 8.31 -27.16 11.28
N GLY A 163 7.30 -27.30 12.12
CA GLY A 163 6.15 -26.41 12.16
C GLY A 163 6.49 -24.99 12.62
N SER A 164 7.49 -24.83 13.51
CA SER A 164 7.95 -23.51 13.96
C SER A 164 8.74 -22.78 12.88
N VAL A 165 9.62 -23.49 12.17
CA VAL A 165 10.36 -22.96 11.01
C VAL A 165 9.38 -22.48 9.94
N MET A 166 8.46 -23.36 9.50
CA MET A 166 7.46 -23.02 8.50
C MET A 166 6.55 -21.86 8.92
N PHE A 167 6.26 -21.71 10.22
CA PHE A 167 5.51 -20.58 10.74
C PHE A 167 6.28 -19.27 10.63
N MET A 168 7.58 -19.25 10.97
CA MET A 168 8.44 -18.08 10.83
C MET A 168 8.62 -17.68 9.36
N LEU A 169 8.83 -18.64 8.47
CA LEU A 169 8.90 -18.40 7.02
C LEU A 169 7.60 -17.77 6.51
N ARG A 170 6.43 -18.30 6.97
CA ARG A 170 5.14 -17.73 6.57
C ARG A 170 4.93 -16.31 7.09
N LEU A 171 5.36 -15.99 8.29
CA LEU A 171 5.34 -14.62 8.80
C LEU A 171 6.21 -13.69 7.95
N GLY A 172 7.42 -14.14 7.57
CA GLY A 172 8.30 -13.39 6.68
C GLY A 172 7.65 -13.12 5.32
N GLU A 173 7.03 -14.13 4.69
CA GLU A 173 6.29 -13.98 3.42
C GLU A 173 5.15 -12.94 3.54
N ILE A 174 4.38 -12.96 4.63
CA ILE A 174 3.27 -12.02 4.85
C ILE A 174 3.78 -10.59 5.03
N LEU A 175 4.87 -10.40 5.78
CA LEU A 175 5.48 -9.09 6.00
C LEU A 175 6.07 -8.54 4.69
N GLU A 176 6.78 -9.35 3.92
CA GLU A 176 7.35 -9.00 2.61
C GLU A 176 6.23 -8.57 1.63
N GLU A 177 5.15 -9.36 1.52
CA GLU A 177 3.99 -9.03 0.68
C GLU A 177 3.35 -7.70 1.08
N TRP A 178 3.17 -7.48 2.39
CA TRP A 178 2.56 -6.24 2.90
C TRP A 178 3.44 -5.02 2.66
N THR A 179 4.74 -5.13 2.95
CA THR A 179 5.67 -4.01 2.80
C THR A 179 5.78 -3.59 1.34
N HIS A 180 5.86 -4.58 0.44
CA HIS A 180 5.89 -4.31 -1.00
C HIS A 180 4.60 -3.61 -1.46
N LYS A 181 3.42 -4.16 -1.13
CA LYS A 181 2.12 -3.55 -1.48
C LYS A 181 1.95 -2.15 -0.88
N LYS A 182 2.43 -1.96 0.36
CA LYS A 182 2.33 -0.67 1.03
C LYS A 182 3.26 0.37 0.41
N SER A 183 4.48 0.00 0.08
CA SER A 183 5.44 0.88 -0.60
C SER A 183 4.89 1.36 -1.94
N VAL A 184 4.35 0.44 -2.75
CA VAL A 184 3.69 0.76 -4.02
C VAL A 184 2.49 1.70 -3.81
N ALA A 185 1.64 1.42 -2.81
CA ALA A 185 0.47 2.25 -2.52
C ALA A 185 0.86 3.65 -2.01
N ASP A 186 1.87 3.74 -1.15
CA ASP A 186 2.35 5.02 -0.60
C ASP A 186 3.02 5.85 -1.71
N LEU A 187 3.79 5.23 -2.61
CA LEU A 187 4.38 5.90 -3.77
C LEU A 187 3.30 6.36 -4.76
N ALA A 188 2.36 5.49 -5.11
CA ALA A 188 1.22 5.83 -5.95
C ALA A 188 0.41 6.98 -5.32
N SER A 189 0.20 6.98 -4.01
CA SER A 189 -0.49 8.05 -3.29
C SER A 189 0.30 9.36 -3.26
N ALA A 190 1.62 9.30 -3.12
CA ALA A 190 2.49 10.48 -3.15
C ALA A 190 2.59 11.10 -4.56
N MET A 191 2.47 10.28 -5.59
CA MET A 191 2.54 10.69 -7.00
C MET A 191 1.17 10.93 -7.62
N SER A 192 0.10 10.34 -7.07
CA SER A 192 -1.25 10.53 -7.58
C SER A 192 -1.83 11.84 -7.04
N LEU A 193 -1.65 12.87 -7.82
CA LEU A 193 -2.54 14.01 -7.85
C LEU A 193 -3.85 13.50 -8.47
N HIS A 194 -4.67 12.75 -7.69
CA HIS A 194 -5.94 12.22 -8.19
C HIS A 194 -6.94 13.36 -8.29
N VAL A 195 -7.28 13.67 -9.52
CA VAL A 195 -8.46 14.46 -9.84
C VAL A 195 -9.55 13.48 -10.22
N ASP A 196 -10.48 13.22 -9.31
CA ASP A 196 -11.59 12.28 -9.58
C ASP A 196 -12.68 12.93 -10.42
N ASN A 197 -12.90 14.25 -10.26
CA ASN A 197 -13.93 15.03 -10.94
C ASN A 197 -13.33 16.28 -11.60
N VAL A 198 -13.86 16.62 -12.74
CA VAL A 198 -13.48 17.79 -13.54
C VAL A 198 -14.71 18.64 -13.86
N TRP A 199 -14.53 19.95 -13.95
CA TRP A 199 -15.56 20.85 -14.46
C TRP A 199 -15.55 20.79 -15.99
N MET A 200 -16.57 20.18 -16.57
CA MET A 200 -16.74 20.09 -18.02
C MET A 200 -17.66 21.20 -18.50
N GLN A 201 -17.26 21.89 -19.55
CA GLN A 201 -18.10 22.91 -20.19
C GLN A 201 -18.96 22.29 -21.29
N VAL A 202 -20.28 22.26 -21.08
CA VAL A 202 -21.26 21.73 -22.02
C VAL A 202 -22.27 22.86 -22.32
N ASP A 203 -22.38 23.27 -23.58
CA ASP A 203 -23.31 24.33 -24.04
C ASP A 203 -23.24 25.61 -23.19
N GLY A 204 -22.03 26.02 -22.78
CA GLY A 204 -21.80 27.22 -21.96
C GLY A 204 -22.12 27.05 -20.46
N THR A 205 -22.52 25.85 -20.04
CA THR A 205 -22.76 25.53 -18.63
C THR A 205 -21.67 24.60 -18.11
N GLU A 206 -21.25 24.82 -16.86
CA GLU A 206 -20.27 23.97 -16.21
C GLU A 206 -20.96 22.83 -15.46
N VAL A 207 -20.52 21.60 -15.76
CA VAL A 207 -21.05 20.36 -15.14
C VAL A 207 -19.90 19.62 -14.50
N LEU A 208 -20.03 19.28 -13.22
CA LEU A 208 -19.06 18.44 -12.54
C LEU A 208 -19.20 17.00 -13.02
N THR A 209 -18.16 16.48 -13.69
CA THR A 209 -18.17 15.18 -14.36
C THR A 209 -16.99 14.34 -13.86
N LYS A 210 -17.15 13.02 -13.77
CA LYS A 210 -16.03 12.13 -13.45
C LYS A 210 -14.99 12.15 -14.57
N ILE A 211 -13.72 12.16 -14.21
CA ILE A 211 -12.62 12.15 -15.17
C ILE A 211 -12.67 10.93 -16.10
N THR A 212 -13.22 9.80 -15.62
CA THR A 212 -13.41 8.57 -16.40
C THR A 212 -14.41 8.72 -17.54
N ASP A 213 -15.35 9.66 -17.43
CA ASP A 213 -16.41 9.88 -18.39
C ASP A 213 -16.04 10.93 -19.46
N VAL A 214 -14.91 11.62 -19.25
CA VAL A 214 -14.38 12.62 -20.19
C VAL A 214 -13.83 11.94 -21.43
N ARG A 215 -14.12 12.52 -22.61
CA ARG A 215 -13.69 12.02 -23.92
C ARG A 215 -12.75 13.00 -24.61
N PRO A 216 -11.91 12.55 -25.56
CA PRO A 216 -11.17 13.44 -26.41
C PRO A 216 -12.12 14.39 -27.16
N GLY A 217 -11.80 15.68 -27.14
CA GLY A 217 -12.62 16.75 -27.70
C GLY A 217 -13.50 17.48 -26.67
N ASP A 218 -13.70 16.92 -25.47
CA ASP A 218 -14.43 17.59 -24.40
C ASP A 218 -13.66 18.79 -23.88
N ARG A 219 -14.39 19.76 -23.34
CA ARG A 219 -13.84 21.00 -22.80
C ARG A 219 -13.91 21.00 -21.28
N ILE A 220 -12.77 21.16 -20.63
CA ILE A 220 -12.67 21.21 -19.16
C ILE A 220 -12.16 22.56 -18.70
N VAL A 221 -12.73 23.05 -17.59
CA VAL A 221 -12.38 24.33 -16.97
C VAL A 221 -11.33 24.09 -15.89
N VAL A 222 -10.21 24.81 -15.98
CA VAL A 222 -9.13 24.77 -14.98
C VAL A 222 -8.97 26.15 -14.36
N ARG A 223 -9.07 26.21 -13.04
CA ARG A 223 -9.01 27.44 -12.26
C ARG A 223 -7.69 27.57 -11.52
N THR A 224 -7.40 28.79 -11.08
CA THR A 224 -6.25 29.09 -10.21
C THR A 224 -6.16 28.11 -9.04
N GLY A 225 -4.96 27.58 -8.79
CA GLY A 225 -4.68 26.60 -7.75
C GLY A 225 -5.08 25.17 -8.10
N SER A 226 -5.72 24.96 -9.25
CA SER A 226 -6.15 23.62 -9.67
C SER A 226 -5.08 22.89 -10.47
N LEU A 227 -5.07 21.58 -10.28
CA LEU A 227 -4.28 20.67 -11.11
C LEU A 227 -4.92 20.52 -12.48
N ILE A 228 -4.11 20.51 -13.54
CA ILE A 228 -4.55 20.13 -14.88
C ILE A 228 -4.70 18.62 -14.92
N PRO A 229 -5.93 18.11 -15.14
CA PRO A 229 -6.20 16.68 -14.93
C PRO A 229 -5.84 15.81 -16.14
N LEU A 230 -5.87 16.38 -17.36
CA LEU A 230 -5.70 15.67 -18.62
C LEU A 230 -4.83 16.48 -19.60
N ASP A 231 -4.12 15.76 -20.50
CA ASP A 231 -3.38 16.39 -21.59
C ASP A 231 -4.35 17.03 -22.59
N GLY A 232 -4.05 18.23 -23.04
CA GLY A 232 -4.88 18.93 -24.02
C GLY A 232 -4.28 20.25 -24.49
N THR A 233 -5.09 21.02 -25.19
CA THR A 233 -4.73 22.34 -25.72
C THR A 233 -5.67 23.40 -25.14
N VAL A 234 -5.13 24.55 -24.72
CA VAL A 234 -5.94 25.69 -24.25
C VAL A 234 -6.85 26.17 -25.36
N ALA A 235 -8.15 26.12 -25.13
CA ALA A 235 -9.17 26.62 -26.08
C ALA A 235 -9.50 28.10 -25.82
N GLU A 236 -9.66 28.50 -24.53
CA GLU A 236 -10.04 29.84 -24.10
C GLU A 236 -9.34 30.21 -22.80
N GLY A 237 -9.18 31.51 -22.57
CA GLY A 237 -8.55 32.03 -21.34
C GLY A 237 -7.03 32.01 -21.38
N GLU A 238 -6.41 32.42 -20.27
CA GLU A 238 -4.95 32.44 -20.08
C GLU A 238 -4.63 32.03 -18.64
N ALA A 239 -3.61 31.16 -18.47
CA ALA A 239 -3.17 30.72 -17.14
C ALA A 239 -1.65 30.63 -17.07
N MET A 240 -1.08 30.97 -15.91
CA MET A 240 0.30 30.68 -15.55
C MET A 240 0.38 29.27 -15.01
N VAL A 241 1.07 28.38 -15.72
CA VAL A 241 1.11 26.94 -15.40
C VAL A 241 2.50 26.54 -14.90
N ASN A 242 2.58 26.04 -13.69
CA ASN A 242 3.77 25.46 -13.12
C ASN A 242 3.94 24.02 -13.66
N GLN A 243 5.05 23.80 -14.33
CA GLN A 243 5.40 22.51 -14.95
C GLN A 243 6.58 21.82 -14.22
N ALA A 244 6.95 22.27 -13.03
CA ALA A 244 8.09 21.76 -12.26
C ALA A 244 8.03 20.23 -12.04
N SER A 245 6.82 19.69 -11.88
CA SER A 245 6.59 18.25 -11.76
C SER A 245 7.03 17.42 -12.97
N LEU A 246 7.08 18.06 -14.17
CA LEU A 246 7.45 17.38 -15.42
C LEU A 246 8.84 17.77 -15.93
N THR A 247 9.22 19.04 -15.76
CA THR A 247 10.46 19.60 -16.34
C THR A 247 11.54 19.87 -15.29
N GLY A 248 11.17 19.92 -14.01
CA GLY A 248 12.04 20.35 -12.91
C GLY A 248 12.24 21.88 -12.83
N GLU A 249 11.68 22.66 -13.76
CA GLU A 249 11.79 24.11 -13.79
C GLU A 249 10.69 24.74 -12.93
N SER A 250 11.07 25.57 -11.95
CA SER A 250 10.15 26.17 -10.98
C SER A 250 9.40 27.42 -11.51
N MET A 251 9.78 27.97 -12.66
CA MET A 251 9.12 29.17 -13.19
C MET A 251 7.84 28.79 -13.94
N PRO A 252 6.69 29.38 -13.57
CA PRO A 252 5.44 29.17 -14.29
C PRO A 252 5.53 29.68 -15.73
N VAL A 253 4.89 28.97 -16.65
CA VAL A 253 4.85 29.29 -18.08
C VAL A 253 3.46 29.78 -18.46
N ALA A 254 3.38 30.93 -19.12
CA ALA A 254 2.12 31.45 -19.65
C ALA A 254 1.56 30.54 -20.74
N LYS A 255 0.31 30.10 -20.58
CA LYS A 255 -0.45 29.28 -21.51
C LYS A 255 -1.62 30.09 -22.05
N ARG A 256 -1.69 30.21 -23.37
CA ARG A 256 -2.69 30.97 -24.13
C ARG A 256 -3.43 30.04 -25.08
N PRO A 257 -4.55 30.46 -25.65
CA PRO A 257 -5.24 29.68 -26.68
C PRO A 257 -4.30 29.12 -27.72
N GLY A 258 -4.38 27.81 -27.97
CA GLY A 258 -3.47 27.05 -28.84
C GLY A 258 -2.21 26.50 -28.13
N SER A 259 -1.95 26.84 -26.88
CA SER A 259 -0.83 26.29 -26.11
C SER A 259 -1.12 24.90 -25.59
N PRO A 260 -0.19 23.93 -25.73
CA PRO A 260 -0.36 22.60 -25.10
C PRO A 260 -0.21 22.69 -23.60
N VAL A 261 -1.03 21.93 -22.89
CA VAL A 261 -1.00 21.73 -21.45
C VAL A 261 -0.94 20.25 -21.11
N TYR A 262 -0.37 19.91 -19.96
CA TYR A 262 -0.08 18.55 -19.60
C TYR A 262 -0.68 18.20 -18.24
N ALA A 263 -1.25 17.00 -18.14
CA ALA A 263 -1.73 16.44 -16.88
C ALA A 263 -0.63 16.44 -15.82
N GLY A 264 -1.01 16.72 -14.56
CA GLY A 264 -0.07 16.77 -13.44
C GLY A 264 0.66 18.10 -13.25
N THR A 265 0.35 19.13 -14.09
CA THR A 265 0.82 20.51 -13.89
C THR A 265 -0.24 21.35 -13.15
N VAL A 266 0.15 22.44 -12.53
CA VAL A 266 -0.74 23.28 -11.70
C VAL A 266 -0.91 24.66 -12.33
N ALA A 267 -2.16 25.11 -12.47
CA ALA A 267 -2.45 26.49 -12.82
C ALA A 267 -2.25 27.37 -11.57
N GLU A 268 -1.16 28.15 -11.50
CA GLU A 268 -0.87 29.02 -10.36
C GLU A 268 -1.70 30.28 -10.36
N GLU A 269 -1.92 30.87 -11.56
CA GLU A 269 -2.71 32.07 -11.75
C GLU A 269 -3.53 31.98 -13.03
N GLY A 270 -4.71 32.61 -13.05
CA GLY A 270 -5.60 32.66 -14.20
C GLY A 270 -6.57 31.48 -14.27
N GLU A 271 -7.40 31.52 -15.31
CA GLU A 271 -8.39 30.48 -15.62
C GLU A 271 -8.36 30.19 -17.09
N CYS A 272 -8.40 28.91 -17.46
CA CYS A 272 -8.44 28.50 -18.86
C CYS A 272 -9.38 27.33 -19.08
N VAL A 273 -9.92 27.26 -20.29
CA VAL A 273 -10.67 26.12 -20.79
C VAL A 273 -9.75 25.31 -21.68
N ILE A 274 -9.65 24.01 -21.42
CA ILE A 274 -8.76 23.09 -22.14
C ILE A 274 -9.63 22.14 -22.96
N THR A 275 -9.30 21.98 -24.24
CA THR A 275 -9.83 20.89 -25.06
C THR A 275 -8.98 19.65 -24.80
N VAL A 276 -9.60 18.58 -24.35
CA VAL A 276 -8.94 17.31 -24.02
C VAL A 276 -8.48 16.62 -25.29
N GLU A 277 -7.20 16.28 -25.38
CA GLU A 277 -6.64 15.52 -26.50
C GLU A 277 -6.53 14.03 -26.19
N LYS A 278 -6.22 13.70 -24.92
CA LYS A 278 -6.03 12.33 -24.47
C LYS A 278 -6.75 12.09 -23.16
N VAL A 279 -7.44 10.98 -23.08
CA VAL A 279 -8.11 10.54 -21.87
C VAL A 279 -7.15 9.88 -20.88
N SER A 280 -7.60 9.75 -19.64
CA SER A 280 -6.87 9.06 -18.56
C SER A 280 -6.32 7.70 -19.04
N GLY A 281 -5.07 7.39 -18.69
CA GLY A 281 -4.39 6.14 -19.07
C GLY A 281 -3.54 6.23 -20.34
N SER A 282 -3.60 7.31 -21.14
CA SER A 282 -2.83 7.47 -22.39
C SER A 282 -1.92 8.72 -22.41
N GLY A 283 -2.00 9.57 -21.37
CA GLY A 283 -1.22 10.80 -21.26
C GLY A 283 0.28 10.57 -20.99
N ARG A 284 1.07 11.64 -21.04
CA ARG A 284 2.50 11.61 -20.68
C ARG A 284 2.68 11.26 -19.21
N TYR A 285 1.83 11.81 -18.35
CA TYR A 285 1.82 11.54 -16.93
C TYR A 285 1.52 10.05 -16.64
N ASP A 286 0.50 9.49 -17.26
CA ASP A 286 0.14 8.07 -17.13
C ASP A 286 1.28 7.15 -17.59
N ARG A 287 2.04 7.56 -18.61
CA ARG A 287 3.24 6.82 -19.05
C ARG A 287 4.34 6.84 -18.00
N VAL A 288 4.58 8.00 -17.34
CA VAL A 288 5.56 8.12 -16.27
C VAL A 288 5.12 7.27 -15.06
N VAL A 289 3.86 7.37 -14.64
CA VAL A 289 3.29 6.53 -13.58
C VAL A 289 3.43 5.05 -13.93
N ARG A 290 3.08 4.66 -15.15
CA ARG A 290 3.21 3.26 -15.60
C ARG A 290 4.67 2.79 -15.65
N MET A 291 5.61 3.63 -16.12
CA MET A 291 7.04 3.32 -16.07
C MET A 291 7.54 3.13 -14.62
N ILE A 292 7.02 3.91 -13.68
CA ILE A 292 7.36 3.78 -12.25
C ILE A 292 6.77 2.50 -11.71
N GLU A 293 5.51 2.18 -12.00
CA GLU A 293 4.87 0.91 -11.62
C GLU A 293 5.57 -0.30 -12.24
N GLU A 294 5.99 -0.20 -13.49
CA GLU A 294 6.77 -1.23 -14.16
C GLU A 294 8.19 -1.34 -13.61
N SER A 295 8.81 -0.20 -13.25
CA SER A 295 10.12 -0.17 -12.60
C SER A 295 10.09 -0.75 -11.18
N GLU A 296 8.97 -0.59 -10.46
CA GLU A 296 8.77 -1.21 -9.15
C GLU A 296 8.47 -2.70 -9.23
N LYS A 297 7.85 -3.19 -10.30
CA LYS A 297 7.72 -4.63 -10.57
C LYS A 297 9.06 -5.32 -10.81
N LEU A 298 10.06 -4.56 -11.26
CA LEU A 298 11.45 -4.97 -11.22
C LEU A 298 11.91 -4.74 -9.78
N LYS A 299 12.16 -5.83 -9.02
CA LYS A 299 12.73 -5.75 -7.67
C LYS A 299 13.77 -4.65 -7.61
N SER A 300 13.72 -3.81 -6.56
CA SER A 300 14.67 -2.72 -6.45
C SER A 300 16.10 -3.27 -6.56
N THR A 301 17.00 -2.54 -7.20
CA THR A 301 18.40 -2.98 -7.39
C THR A 301 19.08 -3.29 -6.04
N ALA A 302 18.63 -2.65 -4.95
CA ALA A 302 19.10 -2.91 -3.60
C ALA A 302 18.59 -4.24 -3.06
N GLU A 303 17.31 -4.54 -3.27
CA GLU A 303 16.66 -5.80 -2.86
C GLU A 303 17.25 -7.01 -3.61
N ASP A 304 17.43 -6.90 -4.92
CA ASP A 304 18.11 -7.92 -5.74
C ASP A 304 19.56 -8.11 -5.35
N LYS A 305 20.26 -7.02 -4.99
CA LYS A 305 21.65 -7.10 -4.54
C LYS A 305 21.74 -7.79 -3.19
N ALA A 306 20.83 -7.49 -2.28
CA ALA A 306 20.75 -8.12 -0.97
C ALA A 306 20.36 -9.61 -1.06
N ALA A 307 19.35 -9.95 -1.88
CA ALA A 307 18.99 -11.34 -2.15
C ALA A 307 20.18 -12.13 -2.72
N ARG A 308 20.89 -11.57 -3.69
CA ARG A 308 22.11 -12.19 -4.24
C ARG A 308 23.26 -12.31 -3.22
N MET A 309 23.36 -11.37 -2.26
CA MET A 309 24.32 -11.49 -1.16
C MET A 309 23.93 -12.59 -0.20
N ALA A 310 22.65 -12.71 0.15
CA ALA A 310 22.14 -13.80 0.97
C ALA A 310 22.40 -15.17 0.29
N ASP A 311 22.09 -15.28 -1.01
CA ASP A 311 22.34 -16.52 -1.78
C ASP A 311 23.84 -16.89 -1.83
N LYS A 312 24.74 -15.92 -1.89
CA LYS A 312 26.19 -16.16 -1.82
C LYS A 312 26.66 -16.73 -0.48
N LEU A 313 25.93 -16.48 0.61
CA LEU A 313 26.24 -17.02 1.93
C LEU A 313 25.75 -18.46 2.10
N VAL A 314 24.78 -18.91 1.30
CA VAL A 314 24.20 -20.25 1.37
C VAL A 314 25.24 -21.37 1.37
N PRO A 315 26.23 -21.42 0.45
CA PRO A 315 27.25 -22.49 0.47
C PRO A 315 28.10 -22.49 1.74
N TYR A 316 28.40 -21.31 2.32
CA TYR A 316 29.14 -21.21 3.57
C TYR A 316 28.32 -21.72 4.76
N THR A 317 27.03 -21.38 4.80
CA THR A 317 26.10 -21.87 5.84
C THR A 317 25.91 -23.38 5.74
N LEU A 318 25.77 -23.93 4.53
CA LEU A 318 25.71 -25.38 4.31
C LEU A 318 27.01 -26.07 4.71
N GLY A 319 28.16 -25.49 4.36
CA GLY A 319 29.49 -26.01 4.75
C GLY A 319 29.69 -25.98 6.26
N GLY A 320 29.34 -24.86 6.93
CA GLY A 320 29.35 -24.75 8.40
C GLY A 320 28.42 -25.74 9.09
N THR A 321 27.24 -25.95 8.52
CA THR A 321 26.26 -26.93 9.00
C THR A 321 26.80 -28.35 8.92
N ALA A 322 27.39 -28.70 7.78
CA ALA A 322 28.01 -30.03 7.60
C ALA A 322 29.20 -30.24 8.56
N LEU A 323 30.05 -29.21 8.69
CA LEU A 323 31.19 -29.23 9.62
C LEU A 323 30.74 -29.39 11.07
N THR A 324 29.70 -28.64 11.47
CA THR A 324 29.11 -28.75 12.83
C THR A 324 28.59 -30.15 13.11
N TYR A 325 27.96 -30.77 12.11
CA TYR A 325 27.50 -32.17 12.24
C TYR A 325 28.67 -33.14 12.37
N LEU A 326 29.69 -33.00 11.56
CA LEU A 326 30.89 -33.88 11.60
C LEU A 326 31.61 -33.79 12.95
N LEU A 327 31.76 -32.58 13.52
CA LEU A 327 32.45 -32.34 14.78
C LEU A 327 31.60 -32.76 15.99
N THR A 328 30.31 -32.46 15.99
CA THR A 328 29.48 -32.65 17.20
C THR A 328 28.62 -33.91 17.15
N ARG A 329 28.42 -34.50 15.96
CA ARG A 329 27.48 -35.60 15.73
C ARG A 329 26.06 -35.31 16.26
N ASN A 330 25.74 -34.04 16.46
CA ASN A 330 24.49 -33.58 17.03
C ASN A 330 23.68 -32.79 15.99
N VAL A 331 22.58 -33.41 15.55
CA VAL A 331 21.71 -32.81 14.51
C VAL A 331 20.99 -31.54 15.01
N THR A 332 20.74 -31.43 16.32
CA THR A 332 20.11 -30.21 16.88
C THR A 332 21.06 -29.01 16.78
N LYS A 333 22.36 -29.20 17.06
CA LYS A 333 23.36 -28.16 16.85
C LYS A 333 23.57 -27.84 15.36
N MET A 334 23.52 -28.86 14.50
CA MET A 334 23.56 -28.70 13.06
C MET A 334 22.39 -27.84 12.57
N LEU A 335 21.17 -28.15 13.01
CA LEU A 335 19.97 -27.38 12.66
C LEU A 335 20.04 -25.94 13.20
N ALA A 336 20.59 -25.75 14.40
CA ALA A 336 20.77 -24.39 14.94
C ALA A 336 21.67 -23.52 14.04
N VAL A 337 22.75 -24.08 13.46
CA VAL A 337 23.62 -23.38 12.50
C VAL A 337 22.87 -23.15 11.18
N LEU A 338 22.12 -24.13 10.70
CA LEU A 338 21.35 -24.03 9.47
C LEU A 338 20.27 -22.94 9.55
N MET A 339 19.68 -22.76 10.76
CA MET A 339 18.63 -21.77 11.03
C MET A 339 19.17 -20.35 11.30
N VAL A 340 20.47 -20.15 11.41
CA VAL A 340 21.08 -18.82 11.43
C VAL A 340 21.01 -18.26 10.01
N ASP A 341 19.84 -17.82 9.64
CA ASP A 341 19.56 -17.32 8.31
C ASP A 341 19.51 -15.79 8.31
N PHE A 342 20.43 -15.21 7.54
CA PHE A 342 20.45 -13.77 7.29
C PHE A 342 19.31 -13.33 6.37
N SER A 343 18.63 -14.25 5.69
CA SER A 343 17.61 -13.90 4.70
C SER A 343 16.37 -13.27 5.32
N CYS A 344 15.90 -13.82 6.46
CA CYS A 344 14.77 -13.24 7.18
C CYS A 344 15.08 -11.83 7.71
N ALA A 345 16.28 -11.62 8.23
CA ALA A 345 16.71 -10.29 8.70
C ALA A 345 16.85 -9.30 7.54
N LEU A 346 17.41 -9.74 6.40
CA LEU A 346 17.54 -8.92 5.20
C LEU A 346 16.18 -8.57 4.57
N LYS A 347 15.28 -9.53 4.46
CA LYS A 347 13.92 -9.32 3.93
C LYS A 347 13.10 -8.34 4.76
N LEU A 348 13.38 -8.23 6.06
CA LEU A 348 12.71 -7.29 6.97
C LEU A 348 13.38 -5.91 7.04
N ALA A 349 14.66 -5.81 6.70
CA ALA A 349 15.46 -4.59 6.87
C ALA A 349 15.55 -3.72 5.60
N ILE A 350 15.24 -4.26 4.42
CA ILE A 350 15.43 -3.57 3.14
C ILE A 350 14.20 -2.82 2.63
N PRO A 351 12.95 -3.27 2.87
CA PRO A 351 11.76 -2.55 2.42
C PRO A 351 11.59 -1.19 3.06
#